data_d48ecec8b42fadb0703ff31fcb77f45d
#
_entry.id   d48ecec8b42fadb0703ff31fcb77f45d
#
_cell.length_a   1.000
_cell.length_b   1.000
_cell.length_c   1.000
_cell.angle_alpha   90.00
_cell.angle_beta   90.00
_cell.angle_gamma   90.00
#
_symmetry.space_group_name_H-M   'P 1'
#
loop_
_entity.id
_entity.type
_entity.pdbx_description
1 polymer ?
#
loop_
_entity_poly.entity_id
_entity_poly.type
_entity_poly.pdbx_seq_one_letter_code
_entity_poly.pdbx_strand_id
1 'polypeptide(L)'
;SSDDKGQLMTFIEACRAWQSVHGSLPCRITFFFEGEEESGSPSLVPFLQENKAELSADLALICDTGLFESRIPAIVTMLRGNLCEEIVIIGANKDLHSGMFGGIAVNPIRVLSRILSGLHDDRGRITLPEFYAGVPPLPESLRSQWDGLNFDHTAFLADVDLSHPAGEQGKTPLEMIWSEPTCEFNGIEGGYT
;
A
#
# COMPACT_ATOMS: atom_id res chain seq x y z
N SER A 1 18.45 5.92 5.18
CA SER A 1 17.02 5.83 5.10
C SER A 1 16.51 4.45 5.49
N SER A 2 15.34 4.41 6.09
CA SER A 2 14.72 3.19 6.59
C SER A 2 14.08 2.36 5.49
N ASP A 3 13.81 2.94 4.36
CA ASP A 3 13.17 2.29 3.22
C ASP A 3 14.15 2.21 2.05
N ASP A 4 14.66 0.98 1.74
CA ASP A 4 14.69 -0.15 2.71
C ASP A 4 16.15 -0.56 3.03
N LYS A 5 17.08 0.40 3.03
CA LYS A 5 18.52 0.15 3.28
C LYS A 5 18.79 -0.51 4.64
N GLY A 6 17.93 -0.26 5.64
CA GLY A 6 18.02 -0.92 6.93
C GLY A 6 17.79 -2.42 6.83
N GLN A 7 16.72 -2.81 6.16
CA GLN A 7 16.32 -4.20 5.94
C GLN A 7 17.36 -4.94 5.10
N LEU A 8 17.84 -4.31 4.03
CA LEU A 8 18.94 -4.83 3.21
C LEU A 8 20.20 -5.12 4.05
N MET A 9 20.56 -4.21 4.94
CA MET A 9 21.73 -4.40 5.81
C MET A 9 21.56 -5.57 6.77
N THR A 10 20.35 -5.94 7.19
CA THR A 10 20.15 -7.10 8.07
C THR A 10 20.61 -8.40 7.42
N PHE A 11 20.37 -8.59 6.12
CA PHE A 11 20.88 -9.77 5.38
C PHE A 11 22.39 -9.79 5.26
N ILE A 12 22.98 -8.62 4.96
CA ILE A 12 24.45 -8.50 4.85
C ILE A 12 25.11 -8.81 6.18
N GLU A 13 24.61 -8.22 7.28
CA GLU A 13 25.17 -8.42 8.61
C GLU A 13 24.95 -9.85 9.13
N ALA A 14 23.83 -10.48 8.80
CA ALA A 14 23.60 -11.90 9.08
C ALA A 14 24.65 -12.78 8.39
N CYS A 15 24.94 -12.53 7.12
CA CYS A 15 25.98 -13.25 6.39
C CYS A 15 27.39 -13.01 6.98
N ARG A 16 27.71 -11.78 7.34
CA ARG A 16 28.98 -11.43 8.02
C ARG A 16 29.13 -12.14 9.35
N ALA A 17 28.11 -12.12 10.18
CA ALA A 17 28.10 -12.78 11.48
C ALA A 17 28.28 -14.30 11.31
N TRP A 18 27.55 -14.91 10.42
CA TRP A 18 27.66 -16.34 10.14
C TRP A 18 29.07 -16.72 9.69
N GLN A 19 29.62 -15.99 8.72
CA GLN A 19 30.96 -16.25 8.20
C GLN A 19 32.03 -16.04 9.29
N SER A 20 31.86 -15.04 10.15
CA SER A 20 32.79 -14.80 11.28
C SER A 20 32.83 -15.96 12.27
N VAL A 21 31.69 -16.61 12.52
CA VAL A 21 31.57 -17.71 13.50
C VAL A 21 31.97 -19.05 12.88
N HIS A 22 31.57 -19.32 11.63
CA HIS A 22 31.67 -20.63 11.00
C HIS A 22 32.71 -20.69 9.89
N GLY A 23 33.31 -19.58 9.48
CA GLY A 23 34.34 -19.52 8.43
C GLY A 23 33.81 -19.61 6.98
N SER A 24 32.56 -20.01 6.79
CA SER A 24 31.90 -20.09 5.47
C SER A 24 30.39 -19.94 5.61
N LEU A 25 29.72 -19.51 4.55
CA LEU A 25 28.27 -19.48 4.49
C LEU A 25 27.69 -20.89 4.31
N PRO A 26 26.48 -21.19 4.84
CA PRO A 26 25.88 -22.53 4.76
C PRO A 26 25.36 -22.89 3.38
N CYS A 27 25.17 -21.91 2.51
CA CYS A 27 24.68 -22.07 1.15
C CYS A 27 25.20 -20.94 0.25
N ARG A 28 24.97 -21.08 -1.05
CA ARG A 28 25.23 -20.01 -2.00
C ARG A 28 24.18 -18.93 -1.83
N ILE A 29 24.59 -17.67 -1.67
CA ILE A 29 23.72 -16.53 -1.52
C ILE A 29 24.01 -15.55 -2.66
N THR A 30 22.97 -15.13 -3.34
CA THR A 30 22.99 -14.07 -4.33
C THR A 30 22.21 -12.90 -3.80
N PHE A 31 22.82 -11.73 -3.74
CA PHE A 31 22.13 -10.48 -3.43
C PHE A 31 21.73 -9.81 -4.73
N PHE A 32 20.46 -9.44 -4.83
CA PHE A 32 19.90 -8.65 -5.90
C PHE A 32 19.39 -7.34 -5.34
N PHE A 33 19.96 -6.22 -5.80
CA PHE A 33 19.60 -4.88 -5.35
C PHE A 33 18.96 -4.11 -6.48
N GLU A 34 17.82 -3.54 -6.20
CA GLU A 34 17.07 -2.68 -7.11
C GLU A 34 17.08 -1.24 -6.61
N GLY A 35 17.09 -0.28 -7.52
CA GLY A 35 17.05 1.16 -7.21
C GLY A 35 15.88 1.90 -7.85
N GLU A 36 14.91 1.19 -8.43
CA GLU A 36 13.79 1.76 -9.19
C GLU A 36 12.42 1.39 -8.61
N GLU A 37 12.36 0.74 -7.43
CA GLU A 37 11.13 0.23 -6.85
C GLU A 37 10.09 1.36 -6.74
N GLU A 38 10.46 2.50 -6.18
CA GLU A 38 9.60 3.67 -5.99
C GLU A 38 9.19 4.38 -7.30
N SER A 39 9.76 3.95 -8.40
CA SER A 39 9.44 4.46 -9.75
C SER A 39 8.71 3.42 -10.61
N GLY A 40 8.24 2.32 -10.00
CA GLY A 40 7.52 1.24 -10.68
C GLY A 40 8.39 0.23 -11.39
N SER A 41 9.70 0.16 -11.08
CA SER A 41 10.63 -0.89 -11.51
C SER A 41 10.66 -1.18 -13.01
N PRO A 42 10.77 -0.18 -13.91
CA PRO A 42 10.67 -0.40 -15.35
C PRO A 42 11.75 -1.35 -15.91
N SER A 43 12.92 -1.40 -15.27
CA SER A 43 14.03 -2.25 -15.70
C SER A 43 14.00 -3.65 -15.08
N LEU A 44 13.20 -3.91 -14.05
CA LEU A 44 13.23 -5.15 -13.27
C LEU A 44 12.86 -6.37 -14.11
N VAL A 45 11.71 -6.36 -14.76
CA VAL A 45 11.22 -7.52 -15.53
C VAL A 45 12.15 -7.88 -16.68
N PRO A 46 12.59 -6.94 -17.54
CA PRO A 46 13.59 -7.23 -18.57
C PRO A 46 14.88 -7.81 -18.00
N PHE A 47 15.42 -7.21 -16.94
CA PHE A 47 16.64 -7.68 -16.30
C PHE A 47 16.51 -9.12 -15.76
N LEU A 48 15.42 -9.45 -15.10
CA LEU A 48 15.16 -10.80 -14.61
C LEU A 48 15.05 -11.83 -15.74
N GLN A 49 14.46 -11.45 -16.86
CA GLN A 49 14.35 -12.31 -18.04
C GLN A 49 15.71 -12.61 -18.67
N GLU A 50 16.56 -11.59 -18.83
CA GLU A 50 17.89 -11.69 -19.41
C GLU A 50 18.85 -12.48 -18.51
N ASN A 51 18.72 -12.36 -17.19
CA ASN A 51 19.64 -12.96 -16.21
C ASN A 51 19.04 -14.16 -15.47
N LYS A 52 17.98 -14.77 -16.00
CA LYS A 52 17.26 -15.87 -15.36
C LYS A 52 18.14 -17.03 -14.90
N ALA A 53 19.13 -17.40 -15.69
CA ALA A 53 20.03 -18.52 -15.36
C ALA A 53 20.95 -18.18 -14.18
N GLU A 54 21.46 -16.95 -14.12
CA GLU A 54 22.34 -16.48 -13.05
C GLU A 54 21.57 -16.28 -11.73
N LEU A 55 20.37 -15.76 -11.82
CA LEU A 55 19.51 -15.45 -10.67
C LEU A 55 18.68 -16.65 -10.19
N SER A 56 18.81 -17.82 -10.85
CA SER A 56 18.07 -19.01 -10.43
C SER A 56 18.50 -19.47 -9.04
N ALA A 57 17.53 -19.59 -8.14
CA ALA A 57 17.70 -20.00 -6.75
C ALA A 57 16.55 -20.91 -6.31
N ASP A 58 16.79 -21.71 -5.25
CA ASP A 58 15.75 -22.56 -4.66
C ASP A 58 14.77 -21.75 -3.81
N LEU A 59 15.20 -20.61 -3.26
CA LEU A 59 14.43 -19.72 -2.42
C LEU A 59 14.79 -18.28 -2.71
N ALA A 60 13.78 -17.40 -2.75
CA ALA A 60 13.92 -15.95 -2.77
C ALA A 60 13.37 -15.38 -1.46
N LEU A 61 14.14 -14.50 -0.81
CA LEU A 61 13.74 -13.74 0.35
C LEU A 61 13.61 -12.28 -0.05
N ILE A 62 12.40 -11.73 0.09
CA ILE A 62 12.09 -10.32 -0.13
C ILE A 62 11.74 -9.74 1.23
N CYS A 63 12.43 -8.70 1.66
CA CYS A 63 12.29 -8.14 3.01
C CYS A 63 12.08 -6.62 2.98
N ASP A 64 11.11 -6.19 2.20
CA ASP A 64 10.58 -4.84 2.26
C ASP A 64 9.50 -4.78 3.35
N THR A 65 9.94 -4.92 4.59
CA THR A 65 9.09 -5.02 5.78
C THR A 65 9.76 -4.35 6.97
N GLY A 66 9.01 -4.16 8.05
CA GLY A 66 9.51 -3.55 9.28
C GLY A 66 9.23 -4.37 10.53
N LEU A 67 9.74 -3.91 11.63
CA LEU A 67 9.27 -4.32 12.95
C LEU A 67 7.94 -3.63 13.23
N PHE A 68 7.08 -4.25 14.04
CA PHE A 68 5.87 -3.57 14.53
C PHE A 68 6.26 -2.36 15.41
N GLU A 69 7.18 -2.57 16.32
CA GLU A 69 7.85 -1.55 17.12
C GLU A 69 9.31 -1.92 17.32
N SER A 70 10.11 -0.99 17.81
CA SER A 70 11.57 -1.16 18.00
C SER A 70 11.97 -2.41 18.84
N ARG A 71 11.05 -2.93 19.63
CA ARG A 71 11.26 -4.11 20.51
C ARG A 71 10.31 -5.26 20.21
N ILE A 72 9.39 -5.11 19.24
CA ILE A 72 8.43 -6.14 18.86
C ILE A 72 8.73 -6.58 17.44
N PRO A 73 9.41 -7.73 17.27
CA PRO A 73 9.65 -8.27 15.93
C PRO A 73 8.33 -8.67 15.29
N ALA A 74 8.27 -8.55 13.97
CA ALA A 74 7.10 -8.92 13.18
C ALA A 74 7.49 -9.81 12.01
N ILE A 75 6.57 -10.68 11.61
CA ILE A 75 6.63 -11.45 10.37
C ILE A 75 5.41 -11.08 9.55
N VAL A 76 5.62 -10.54 8.35
CA VAL A 76 4.54 -10.25 7.40
C VAL A 76 4.10 -11.56 6.79
N THR A 77 2.83 -11.92 6.99
CA THR A 77 2.25 -13.18 6.53
C THR A 77 1.25 -13.00 5.39
N MET A 78 0.86 -11.77 5.08
CA MET A 78 -0.05 -11.43 3.99
C MET A 78 0.23 -10.00 3.50
N LEU A 79 -0.15 -9.74 2.27
CA LEU A 79 -0.13 -8.40 1.68
C LEU A 79 -1.50 -8.10 1.07
N ARG A 80 -1.83 -6.82 0.98
CA ARG A 80 -2.98 -6.36 0.19
C ARG A 80 -2.53 -6.19 -1.26
N GLY A 81 -3.39 -6.58 -2.21
CA GLY A 81 -3.19 -6.27 -3.62
C GLY A 81 -3.31 -4.78 -3.87
N ASN A 82 -2.84 -4.33 -5.03
CA ASN A 82 -2.97 -2.95 -5.48
C ASN A 82 -3.58 -2.91 -6.89
N LEU A 83 -4.55 -2.02 -7.07
CA LEU A 83 -5.15 -1.70 -8.36
C LEU A 83 -5.26 -0.18 -8.46
N CYS A 84 -4.65 0.40 -9.49
CA CYS A 84 -4.75 1.82 -9.79
C CYS A 84 -5.66 2.03 -10.99
N GLU A 85 -6.66 2.91 -10.82
CA GLU A 85 -7.61 3.25 -11.88
C GLU A 85 -7.72 4.77 -12.03
N GLU A 86 -7.98 5.22 -13.24
CA GLU A 86 -8.22 6.62 -13.55
C GLU A 86 -9.67 6.82 -14.02
N ILE A 87 -10.34 7.79 -13.44
CA ILE A 87 -11.70 8.19 -13.86
C ILE A 87 -11.60 9.48 -14.66
N VAL A 88 -11.85 9.41 -15.96
CA VAL A 88 -11.84 10.56 -16.85
C VAL A 88 -13.26 10.99 -17.20
N ILE A 89 -13.65 12.22 -16.84
CA ILE A 89 -14.94 12.81 -17.18
C ILE A 89 -14.75 13.82 -18.30
N ILE A 90 -15.24 13.49 -19.48
CA ILE A 90 -15.17 14.35 -20.67
C ILE A 90 -16.45 15.16 -20.77
N GLY A 91 -16.31 16.49 -20.75
CA GLY A 91 -17.42 17.45 -20.91
C GLY A 91 -17.49 18.06 -22.31
N ALA A 92 -17.71 19.39 -22.37
CA ALA A 92 -17.72 20.13 -23.63
C ALA A 92 -16.33 20.11 -24.30
N ASN A 93 -16.29 20.33 -25.60
CA ASN A 93 -15.06 20.33 -26.41
C ASN A 93 -14.22 21.62 -26.26
N LYS A 94 -14.64 22.54 -25.43
CA LYS A 94 -13.95 23.80 -25.09
C LYS A 94 -14.44 24.35 -23.78
N ASP A 95 -13.68 25.29 -23.20
CA ASP A 95 -14.08 26.01 -22.00
C ASP A 95 -15.34 26.85 -22.25
N LEU A 96 -16.24 26.84 -21.29
CA LEU A 96 -17.52 27.48 -21.40
C LEU A 96 -17.61 28.68 -20.45
N HIS A 97 -18.13 29.79 -20.95
CA HIS A 97 -18.47 30.92 -20.12
C HIS A 97 -19.65 30.58 -19.19
N SER A 98 -19.42 30.62 -17.89
CA SER A 98 -20.39 30.20 -16.88
C SER A 98 -21.69 31.05 -16.89
N GLY A 99 -21.61 32.33 -17.25
CA GLY A 99 -22.76 33.21 -17.39
C GLY A 99 -23.70 32.87 -18.56
N MET A 100 -23.19 32.11 -19.55
CA MET A 100 -23.97 31.67 -20.73
C MET A 100 -24.44 30.24 -20.62
N PHE A 101 -23.60 29.38 -20.07
CA PHE A 101 -23.80 27.94 -20.07
C PHE A 101 -24.04 27.34 -18.67
N GLY A 102 -23.91 28.16 -17.61
CA GLY A 102 -24.18 27.72 -16.25
C GLY A 102 -25.64 27.26 -16.11
N GLY A 103 -25.82 26.12 -15.47
CA GLY A 103 -27.12 25.50 -15.27
C GLY A 103 -27.63 24.64 -16.43
N ILE A 104 -27.17 24.85 -17.67
CA ILE A 104 -27.55 24.04 -18.85
C ILE A 104 -26.47 23.09 -19.28
N ALA A 105 -25.17 23.41 -19.14
CA ALA A 105 -24.08 22.50 -19.42
C ALA A 105 -23.74 21.65 -18.20
N VAL A 106 -23.47 20.38 -18.41
CA VAL A 106 -22.99 19.49 -17.37
C VAL A 106 -21.54 19.87 -17.02
N ASN A 107 -21.29 20.12 -15.74
CA ASN A 107 -19.94 20.40 -15.25
C ASN A 107 -19.23 19.09 -14.86
N PRO A 108 -18.11 18.75 -15.52
CA PRO A 108 -17.37 17.52 -15.27
C PRO A 108 -16.90 17.37 -13.81
N ILE A 109 -16.46 18.47 -13.19
CA ILE A 109 -16.03 18.45 -11.77
C ILE A 109 -17.19 18.07 -10.85
N ARG A 110 -18.40 18.58 -11.12
CA ARG A 110 -19.59 18.20 -10.34
C ARG A 110 -19.97 16.74 -10.51
N VAL A 111 -19.76 16.17 -11.72
CA VAL A 111 -19.99 14.75 -11.98
C VAL A 111 -18.98 13.92 -11.22
N LEU A 112 -17.69 14.24 -11.36
CA LEU A 112 -16.61 13.55 -10.67
C LEU A 112 -16.81 13.57 -9.15
N SER A 113 -17.12 14.76 -8.57
CA SER A 113 -17.37 14.90 -7.13
C SER A 113 -18.50 13.99 -6.64
N ARG A 114 -19.54 13.80 -7.44
CA ARG A 114 -20.64 12.87 -7.11
C ARG A 114 -20.20 11.41 -7.16
N ILE A 115 -19.39 11.04 -8.14
CA ILE A 115 -18.85 9.68 -8.24
C ILE A 115 -17.99 9.41 -7.01
N LEU A 116 -17.00 10.26 -6.73
CA LEU A 116 -16.08 10.08 -5.60
C LEU A 116 -16.82 10.05 -4.26
N SER A 117 -17.74 11.00 -4.04
CA SER A 117 -18.57 11.01 -2.82
C SER A 117 -19.46 9.78 -2.67
N GLY A 118 -19.82 9.12 -3.77
CA GLY A 118 -20.64 7.92 -3.75
C GLY A 118 -19.84 6.62 -3.52
N LEU A 119 -18.51 6.65 -3.56
CA LEU A 119 -17.68 5.47 -3.35
C LEU A 119 -17.60 5.02 -1.89
N HIS A 120 -17.95 5.88 -0.95
CA HIS A 120 -18.04 5.56 0.48
C HIS A 120 -19.42 5.97 1.01
N ASP A 121 -19.96 5.17 1.90
CA ASP A 121 -21.17 5.53 2.65
C ASP A 121 -20.83 6.32 3.94
N ASP A 122 -21.87 6.74 4.66
CA ASP A 122 -21.73 7.50 5.92
C ASP A 122 -21.03 6.71 7.04
N ARG A 123 -20.80 5.42 6.85
CA ARG A 123 -20.08 4.53 7.77
C ARG A 123 -18.65 4.25 7.33
N GLY A 124 -18.20 4.90 6.26
CA GLY A 124 -16.88 4.67 5.67
C GLY A 124 -16.76 3.38 4.86
N ARG A 125 -17.87 2.66 4.62
CA ARG A 125 -17.88 1.43 3.85
C ARG A 125 -17.84 1.74 2.36
N ILE A 126 -17.03 1.01 1.61
CA ILE A 126 -16.93 1.16 0.15
C ILE A 126 -18.19 0.58 -0.50
N THR A 127 -18.79 1.36 -1.41
CA THR A 127 -20.10 1.06 -2.02
C THR A 127 -20.01 0.38 -3.36
N LEU A 128 -18.80 0.17 -3.91
CA LEU A 128 -18.62 -0.54 -5.17
C LEU A 128 -19.19 -1.96 -5.08
N PRO A 129 -20.00 -2.38 -6.04
CA PRO A 129 -20.52 -3.74 -6.08
C PRO A 129 -19.37 -4.76 -6.02
N GLU A 130 -19.56 -5.80 -5.24
CA GLU A 130 -18.60 -6.91 -5.11
C GLU A 130 -17.20 -6.53 -4.60
N PHE A 131 -16.98 -5.29 -4.16
CA PHE A 131 -15.66 -4.82 -3.68
C PHE A 131 -15.08 -5.73 -2.58
N TYR A 132 -15.92 -6.24 -1.71
CA TYR A 132 -15.53 -7.16 -0.63
C TYR A 132 -15.65 -8.64 -1.01
N ALA A 133 -16.01 -8.95 -2.27
CA ALA A 133 -16.15 -10.33 -2.69
C ALA A 133 -14.80 -11.07 -2.63
N GLY A 134 -14.78 -12.22 -1.97
CA GLY A 134 -13.55 -13.00 -1.81
C GLY A 134 -12.60 -12.51 -0.70
N VAL A 135 -12.90 -11.40 -0.03
CA VAL A 135 -12.14 -10.97 1.16
C VAL A 135 -12.43 -11.96 2.30
N PRO A 136 -11.43 -12.71 2.79
CA PRO A 136 -11.68 -13.67 3.86
C PRO A 136 -11.93 -12.92 5.17
N PRO A 137 -12.81 -13.43 6.04
CA PRO A 137 -12.96 -12.85 7.37
C PRO A 137 -11.66 -13.00 8.16
N LEU A 138 -11.31 -11.98 8.93
CA LEU A 138 -10.14 -12.04 9.80
C LEU A 138 -10.34 -13.18 10.82
N PRO A 139 -9.43 -14.18 10.88
CA PRO A 139 -9.50 -15.24 11.87
C PRO A 139 -9.46 -14.70 13.30
N GLU A 140 -10.29 -15.25 14.17
CA GLU A 140 -10.37 -14.81 15.57
C GLU A 140 -9.02 -14.93 16.32
N SER A 141 -8.20 -15.90 15.95
CA SER A 141 -6.84 -16.04 16.50
C SER A 141 -5.93 -14.86 16.14
N LEU A 142 -6.04 -14.32 14.92
CA LEU A 142 -5.29 -13.13 14.50
C LEU A 142 -5.85 -11.88 15.15
N ARG A 143 -7.18 -11.74 15.23
CA ARG A 143 -7.83 -10.63 15.93
C ARG A 143 -7.34 -10.54 17.37
N SER A 144 -7.42 -11.65 18.11
CA SER A 144 -6.95 -11.71 19.50
C SER A 144 -5.46 -11.41 19.64
N GLN A 145 -4.64 -11.82 18.65
CA GLN A 145 -3.21 -11.52 18.64
C GLN A 145 -2.98 -10.01 18.43
N TRP A 146 -3.71 -9.37 17.51
CA TRP A 146 -3.58 -7.94 17.25
C TRP A 146 -4.11 -7.08 18.40
N ASP A 147 -5.22 -7.49 19.03
CA ASP A 147 -5.72 -6.84 20.25
C ASP A 147 -4.67 -6.88 21.37
N GLY A 148 -3.92 -7.98 21.48
CA GLY A 148 -2.84 -8.14 22.44
C GLY A 148 -1.62 -7.25 22.20
N LEU A 149 -1.48 -6.62 21.03
CA LEU A 149 -0.42 -5.66 20.75
C LEU A 149 -0.61 -4.33 21.47
N ASN A 150 -1.82 -4.04 21.95
CA ASN A 150 -2.20 -2.78 22.61
C ASN A 150 -1.79 -1.55 21.77
N PHE A 151 -2.06 -1.61 20.46
CA PHE A 151 -1.69 -0.56 19.52
C PHE A 151 -2.31 0.79 19.91
N ASP A 152 -1.47 1.76 20.22
CA ASP A 152 -1.90 3.13 20.51
C ASP A 152 -2.14 3.90 19.20
N HIS A 153 -3.33 3.72 18.63
CA HIS A 153 -3.72 4.43 17.40
C HIS A 153 -3.81 5.95 17.57
N THR A 154 -3.97 6.45 18.81
CA THR A 154 -4.00 7.89 19.06
C THR A 154 -2.60 8.46 18.91
N ALA A 155 -1.59 7.83 19.51
CA ALA A 155 -0.20 8.22 19.31
C ALA A 155 0.23 8.09 17.84
N PHE A 156 -0.13 6.98 17.19
CA PHE A 156 0.16 6.75 15.76
C PHE A 156 -0.42 7.85 14.85
N LEU A 157 -1.67 8.26 15.09
CA LEU A 157 -2.30 9.32 14.31
C LEU A 157 -1.75 10.72 14.66
N ALA A 158 -1.34 10.93 15.91
CA ALA A 158 -0.75 12.19 16.35
C ALA A 158 0.58 12.49 15.64
N ASP A 159 1.35 11.49 15.23
CA ASP A 159 2.58 11.65 14.46
C ASP A 159 2.37 12.34 13.10
N VAL A 160 1.13 12.33 12.60
CA VAL A 160 0.71 13.00 11.35
C VAL A 160 -0.37 14.06 11.60
N ASP A 161 -0.44 14.60 12.80
CA ASP A 161 -1.39 15.64 13.22
C ASP A 161 -2.88 15.26 13.06
N LEU A 162 -3.21 13.96 13.13
CA LEU A 162 -4.58 13.47 13.13
C LEU A 162 -5.03 13.10 14.55
N SER A 163 -6.29 13.35 14.86
CA SER A 163 -6.87 13.08 16.19
C SER A 163 -7.83 11.89 16.23
N HIS A 164 -8.34 11.47 15.09
CA HIS A 164 -9.33 10.40 14.99
C HIS A 164 -9.07 9.55 13.74
N PRO A 165 -9.23 8.22 13.79
CA PRO A 165 -9.21 7.42 12.60
C PRO A 165 -10.43 7.72 11.72
N ALA A 166 -10.21 7.81 10.42
CA ALA A 166 -11.24 7.70 9.40
C ALA A 166 -11.29 6.24 8.93
N GLY A 167 -12.37 5.84 8.32
CA GLY A 167 -12.49 4.50 7.75
C GLY A 167 -13.77 3.81 8.18
N GLU A 168 -13.88 2.50 7.90
CA GLU A 168 -15.13 1.76 8.11
C GLU A 168 -15.44 1.60 9.60
N GLN A 169 -16.64 2.03 10.00
CA GLN A 169 -17.11 1.93 11.38
C GLN A 169 -17.20 0.46 11.82
N GLY A 170 -16.67 0.20 13.01
CA GLY A 170 -16.65 -1.14 13.60
C GLY A 170 -15.40 -1.95 13.28
N LYS A 171 -14.46 -1.38 12.53
CA LYS A 171 -13.13 -1.93 12.31
C LYS A 171 -12.09 -1.23 13.18
N THR A 172 -11.11 -1.97 13.64
CA THR A 172 -9.95 -1.39 14.33
C THR A 172 -8.96 -0.79 13.31
N PRO A 173 -8.10 0.17 13.70
CA PRO A 173 -7.06 0.68 12.82
C PRO A 173 -6.14 -0.41 12.26
N LEU A 174 -5.75 -1.40 13.03
CA LEU A 174 -4.92 -2.51 12.55
C LEU A 174 -5.65 -3.39 11.53
N GLU A 175 -6.96 -3.66 11.73
CA GLU A 175 -7.76 -4.37 10.72
C GLU A 175 -7.77 -3.59 9.40
N MET A 176 -7.99 -2.27 9.43
CA MET A 176 -8.02 -1.43 8.24
C MET A 176 -6.67 -1.37 7.53
N ILE A 177 -5.57 -1.33 8.27
CA ILE A 177 -4.21 -1.26 7.70
C ILE A 177 -3.77 -2.62 7.13
N TRP A 178 -4.09 -3.73 7.81
CA TRP A 178 -3.46 -5.03 7.52
C TRP A 178 -4.35 -6.03 6.81
N SER A 179 -5.68 -5.95 6.95
CA SER A 179 -6.57 -7.00 6.42
C SER A 179 -7.74 -6.53 5.57
N GLU A 180 -8.12 -5.29 5.67
CA GLU A 180 -9.27 -4.79 4.91
C GLU A 180 -8.84 -4.10 3.61
N PRO A 181 -9.58 -4.25 2.51
CA PRO A 181 -9.35 -3.47 1.31
C PRO A 181 -9.76 -2.02 1.52
N THR A 182 -9.06 -1.09 0.88
CA THR A 182 -9.34 0.35 0.92
C THR A 182 -9.50 0.91 -0.48
N CYS A 183 -10.16 2.06 -0.60
CA CYS A 183 -10.32 2.81 -1.84
C CYS A 183 -9.92 4.26 -1.61
N GLU A 184 -8.72 4.61 -2.04
CA GLU A 184 -8.12 5.91 -1.78
C GLU A 184 -8.10 6.78 -3.04
N PHE A 185 -8.13 8.10 -2.86
CA PHE A 185 -8.04 9.08 -3.93
C PHE A 185 -6.67 9.75 -3.90
N ASN A 186 -5.79 9.34 -4.80
CA ASN A 186 -4.40 9.78 -4.79
C ASN A 186 -4.17 11.09 -5.55
N GLY A 187 -5.15 11.55 -6.33
CA GLY A 187 -5.03 12.82 -7.05
C GLY A 187 -6.31 13.20 -7.78
N ILE A 188 -6.46 14.48 -8.05
CA ILE A 188 -7.52 15.05 -8.90
C ILE A 188 -6.90 16.14 -9.74
N GLU A 189 -7.15 16.10 -11.04
CA GLU A 189 -6.76 17.15 -11.98
C GLU A 189 -7.98 17.58 -12.81
N GLY A 190 -8.13 18.87 -13.04
CA GLY A 190 -9.19 19.38 -13.91
C GLY A 190 -9.64 20.78 -13.57
N GLY A 191 -10.44 21.34 -14.48
CA GLY A 191 -10.97 22.69 -14.37
C GLY A 191 -10.18 23.71 -15.20
N TYR A 192 -10.60 24.98 -15.05
CA TYR A 192 -9.93 26.12 -15.68
C TYR A 192 -8.82 26.62 -14.75
N THR A 193 -7.61 26.75 -15.26
CA THR A 193 -6.43 27.28 -14.56
C THR A 193 -5.89 28.51 -15.28
#